data_b2a3e0edb7812aec3b4041ee76c101a1
#
_entry.id   b2a3e0edb7812aec3b4041ee76c101a1
#
_cell.length_a   1.000
_cell.length_b   1.000
_cell.length_c   1.000
_cell.angle_alpha   90.00
_cell.angle_beta   90.00
_cell.angle_gamma   90.00
#
_symmetry.space_group_name_H-M   'P 1'
#
loop_
_entity.id
_entity.type
_entity.pdbx_description
1 polymer ?
#
loop_
_entity_poly.entity_id
_entity_poly.type
_entity_poly.pdbx_seq_one_letter_code
_entity_poly.pdbx_strand_id
1 'polypeptide(L)'
;MFRGTLNDFSRLCKKLYLRLYHRSQPTRNSPNFILTMRHIEDNLQISCVRWFSLQYPECAMLLHHSPNGGKRNAKEAARFKAMGVRAGFPDLVLHIASGGYNGLFIELKTDKGRQTEHQKEQQALLEKQNYRYVVVRSIEEFINQIELYLTR
;
A
#
# COMPACT_ATOMS: atom_id res chain seq x y z
N MET A 1 8.39 29.61 -15.44
CA MET A 1 7.27 29.02 -16.19
C MET A 1 7.71 27.62 -16.63
N PHE A 2 7.09 26.56 -16.11
CA PHE A 2 7.46 25.16 -16.46
C PHE A 2 6.97 24.86 -17.88
N ARG A 3 7.87 24.45 -18.79
CA ARG A 3 7.54 24.13 -20.20
C ARG A 3 7.57 22.59 -20.43
N GLY A 4 7.16 21.80 -19.46
CA GLY A 4 7.15 20.36 -19.56
C GLY A 4 5.74 19.80 -19.85
N THR A 5 5.68 18.55 -20.31
CA THR A 5 4.43 17.80 -20.48
C THR A 5 3.86 17.38 -19.12
N LEU A 6 2.58 16.94 -19.07
CA LEU A 6 1.97 16.35 -17.86
C LEU A 6 2.80 15.18 -17.30
N ASN A 7 3.42 14.40 -18.20
CA ASN A 7 4.34 13.31 -17.81
C ASN A 7 5.61 13.82 -17.12
N ASP A 8 6.16 14.96 -17.55
CA ASP A 8 7.34 15.55 -16.94
C ASP A 8 7.02 16.10 -15.56
N PHE A 9 5.84 16.70 -15.40
CA PHE A 9 5.34 17.18 -14.11
C PHE A 9 5.15 16.03 -13.13
N SER A 10 4.48 14.94 -13.54
CA SER A 10 4.29 13.73 -12.72
C SER A 10 5.63 13.13 -12.27
N ARG A 11 6.61 13.01 -13.18
CA ARG A 11 7.97 12.53 -12.86
C ARG A 11 8.68 13.44 -11.85
N LEU A 12 8.52 14.76 -11.99
CA LEU A 12 9.11 15.71 -11.06
C LEU A 12 8.48 15.62 -9.68
N CYS A 13 7.16 15.54 -9.60
CA CYS A 13 6.42 15.35 -8.35
C CYS A 13 6.81 14.05 -7.65
N LYS A 14 6.90 12.94 -8.39
CA LYS A 14 7.40 11.65 -7.88
C LYS A 14 8.80 11.79 -7.29
N LYS A 15 9.74 12.39 -8.05
CA LYS A 15 11.13 12.58 -7.61
C LYS A 15 11.22 13.47 -6.37
N LEU A 16 10.44 14.54 -6.31
CA LEU A 16 10.39 15.43 -5.17
C LEU A 16 9.81 14.74 -3.93
N TYR A 17 8.69 14.00 -4.10
CA TYR A 17 8.08 13.24 -3.02
C TYR A 17 9.05 12.22 -2.43
N LEU A 18 9.70 11.40 -3.26
CA LEU A 18 10.67 10.41 -2.81
C LEU A 18 11.86 11.06 -2.08
N ARG A 19 12.36 12.19 -2.59
CA ARG A 19 13.44 12.94 -1.94
C ARG A 19 13.03 13.44 -0.55
N LEU A 20 11.82 13.96 -0.40
CA LEU A 20 11.28 14.41 0.88
C LEU A 20 11.00 13.22 1.82
N TYR A 21 10.46 12.13 1.30
CA TYR A 21 10.23 10.91 2.03
C TYR A 21 11.53 10.37 2.64
N HIS A 22 12.58 10.16 1.84
CA HIS A 22 13.86 9.67 2.35
C HIS A 22 14.52 10.62 3.37
N ARG A 23 14.36 11.93 3.16
CA ARG A 23 14.86 12.93 4.12
C ARG A 23 14.12 12.91 5.45
N SER A 24 12.86 12.51 5.47
CA SER A 24 12.03 12.43 6.67
C SER A 24 12.19 11.11 7.43
N GLN A 25 12.87 10.10 6.85
CA GLN A 25 13.08 8.83 7.54
C GLN A 25 14.03 9.01 8.74
N PRO A 26 13.73 8.35 9.88
CA PRO A 26 14.57 8.47 11.06
C PRO A 26 15.94 7.83 10.83
N THR A 27 16.98 8.53 11.23
CA THR A 27 18.33 7.97 11.27
C THR A 27 18.50 7.12 12.53
N ARG A 28 19.50 6.22 12.56
CA ARG A 28 19.80 5.36 13.72
C ARG A 28 19.99 6.14 15.02
N ASN A 29 20.38 7.41 14.93
CA ASN A 29 20.64 8.29 16.08
C ASN A 29 19.42 9.16 16.44
N SER A 30 18.28 9.02 15.76
CA SER A 30 17.08 9.80 16.09
C SER A 30 16.38 9.24 17.33
N PRO A 31 15.84 10.11 18.24
CA PRO A 31 15.15 9.68 19.46
C PRO A 31 13.99 8.69 19.19
N ASN A 32 13.37 8.80 18.04
CA ASN A 32 12.20 8.01 17.65
C ASN A 32 12.56 6.79 16.78
N PHE A 33 13.84 6.48 16.57
CA PHE A 33 14.26 5.39 15.70
C PHE A 33 13.64 4.03 16.08
N ILE A 34 13.68 3.67 17.37
CA ILE A 34 13.14 2.40 17.87
C ILE A 34 11.61 2.33 17.68
N LEU A 35 10.91 3.44 17.92
CA LEU A 35 9.45 3.52 17.77
C LEU A 35 9.06 3.36 16.29
N THR A 36 9.78 4.00 15.39
CA THR A 36 9.56 3.91 13.94
C THR A 36 9.86 2.50 13.42
N MET A 37 10.89 1.84 13.95
CA MET A 37 11.22 0.46 13.57
C MET A 37 10.17 -0.58 14.02
N ARG A 38 9.36 -0.26 15.04
CA ARG A 38 8.25 -1.14 15.46
C ARG A 38 7.03 -1.08 14.55
N HIS A 39 6.92 -0.05 13.72
CA HIS A 39 5.77 0.23 12.86
C HIS A 39 6.19 0.47 11.41
N ILE A 40 7.15 -0.33 10.91
CA ILE A 40 7.69 -0.13 9.55
C ILE A 40 6.59 -0.29 8.50
N GLU A 41 5.75 -1.32 8.61
CA GLU A 41 4.65 -1.57 7.65
C GLU A 41 3.60 -0.47 7.75
N ASP A 42 3.24 -0.02 8.97
CA ASP A 42 2.30 1.09 9.17
C ASP A 42 2.83 2.40 8.53
N ASN A 43 4.12 2.71 8.74
CA ASN A 43 4.75 3.90 8.16
C ASN A 43 4.83 3.83 6.63
N LEU A 44 5.11 2.65 6.08
CA LEU A 44 5.08 2.42 4.64
C LEU A 44 3.66 2.64 4.10
N GLN A 45 2.65 2.07 4.75
CA GLN A 45 1.25 2.23 4.37
C GLN A 45 0.80 3.69 4.36
N ILE A 46 1.10 4.43 5.44
CA ILE A 46 0.79 5.87 5.54
C ILE A 46 1.42 6.64 4.37
N SER A 47 2.67 6.32 4.03
CA SER A 47 3.39 6.95 2.93
C SER A 47 2.79 6.62 1.57
N CYS A 48 2.37 5.38 1.35
CA CYS A 48 1.69 4.92 0.14
C CYS A 48 0.36 5.65 -0.07
N VAL A 49 -0.49 5.67 0.96
CA VAL A 49 -1.80 6.36 0.91
C VAL A 49 -1.62 7.85 0.68
N ARG A 50 -0.68 8.50 1.38
CA ARG A 50 -0.39 9.92 1.21
C ARG A 50 0.10 10.25 -0.20
N TRP A 51 1.03 9.45 -0.73
CA TRP A 51 1.52 9.66 -2.09
C TRP A 51 0.39 9.52 -3.11
N PHE A 52 -0.41 8.44 -3.00
CA PHE A 52 -1.53 8.21 -3.92
C PHE A 52 -2.53 9.35 -3.91
N SER A 53 -2.91 9.84 -2.72
CA SER A 53 -3.86 10.95 -2.57
C SER A 53 -3.34 12.27 -3.15
N LEU A 54 -2.03 12.50 -3.09
CA LEU A 54 -1.41 13.70 -3.69
C LEU A 54 -1.25 13.57 -5.21
N GLN A 55 -0.99 12.38 -5.72
CA GLN A 55 -0.75 12.12 -7.14
C GLN A 55 -2.06 11.97 -7.92
N TYR A 56 -3.09 11.39 -7.30
CA TYR A 56 -4.38 11.08 -7.90
C TYR A 56 -5.54 11.56 -7.03
N PRO A 57 -5.69 12.90 -6.81
CA PRO A 57 -6.66 13.44 -5.86
C PRO A 57 -8.11 13.08 -6.20
N GLU A 58 -8.46 12.99 -7.48
CA GLU A 58 -9.80 12.60 -7.97
C GLU A 58 -10.14 11.13 -7.70
N CYS A 59 -9.12 10.27 -7.53
CA CYS A 59 -9.27 8.85 -7.28
C CYS A 59 -8.86 8.46 -5.84
N ALA A 60 -8.49 9.42 -5.01
CA ALA A 60 -7.92 9.17 -3.67
C ALA A 60 -8.78 8.26 -2.80
N MET A 61 -10.11 8.41 -2.85
CA MET A 61 -11.07 7.61 -2.10
C MET A 61 -11.21 6.17 -2.60
N LEU A 62 -10.70 5.85 -3.79
CA LEU A 62 -10.74 4.51 -4.35
C LEU A 62 -9.58 3.63 -3.85
N LEU A 63 -8.58 4.21 -3.19
CA LEU A 63 -7.56 3.45 -2.47
C LEU A 63 -8.03 3.26 -1.03
N HIS A 64 -8.39 2.01 -0.69
CA HIS A 64 -8.97 1.65 0.60
C HIS A 64 -8.03 0.78 1.42
N HIS A 65 -7.96 1.02 2.74
CA HIS A 65 -7.26 0.16 3.70
C HIS A 65 -8.24 -0.81 4.37
N SER A 66 -7.87 -2.09 4.41
CA SER A 66 -8.60 -3.13 5.14
C SER A 66 -7.96 -3.38 6.50
N PRO A 67 -8.58 -2.96 7.63
CA PRO A 67 -7.97 -3.05 8.96
C PRO A 67 -8.00 -4.49 9.49
N ASN A 68 -7.14 -5.36 8.95
CA ASN A 68 -7.06 -6.77 9.30
C ASN A 68 -6.07 -7.07 10.44
N GLY A 69 -5.19 -6.11 10.77
CA GLY A 69 -4.17 -6.21 11.80
C GLY A 69 -4.61 -5.64 13.16
N GLY A 70 -3.68 -5.69 14.10
CA GLY A 70 -3.81 -5.11 15.42
C GLY A 70 -4.07 -6.14 16.53
N LYS A 71 -3.52 -5.87 17.72
CA LYS A 71 -3.79 -6.67 18.92
C LYS A 71 -5.23 -6.41 19.36
N ARG A 72 -6.07 -7.41 19.28
CA ARG A 72 -7.46 -7.39 19.76
C ARG A 72 -7.62 -8.41 20.90
N ASN A 73 -8.52 -8.13 21.84
CA ASN A 73 -8.90 -9.15 22.80
C ASN A 73 -9.73 -10.26 22.12
N ALA A 74 -9.79 -11.45 22.73
CA ALA A 74 -10.42 -12.62 22.13
C ALA A 74 -11.90 -12.39 21.77
N LYS A 75 -12.64 -11.65 22.61
CA LYS A 75 -14.07 -11.32 22.39
C LYS A 75 -14.26 -10.43 21.17
N GLU A 76 -13.42 -9.41 21.04
CA GLU A 76 -13.43 -8.50 19.89
C GLU A 76 -13.03 -9.22 18.60
N ALA A 77 -11.97 -10.04 18.65
CA ALA A 77 -11.54 -10.85 17.50
C ALA A 77 -12.64 -11.79 17.00
N ALA A 78 -13.36 -12.48 17.92
CA ALA A 78 -14.50 -13.32 17.60
C ALA A 78 -15.64 -12.52 16.93
N ARG A 79 -15.94 -11.33 17.44
CA ARG A 79 -16.94 -10.43 16.86
C ARG A 79 -16.59 -10.01 15.43
N PHE A 80 -15.33 -9.55 15.19
CA PHE A 80 -14.89 -9.15 13.86
C PHE A 80 -14.91 -10.33 12.87
N LYS A 81 -14.51 -11.53 13.32
CA LYS A 81 -14.63 -12.75 12.52
C LYS A 81 -16.07 -13.05 12.13
N ALA A 82 -17.00 -12.92 13.06
CA ALA A 82 -18.44 -13.10 12.80
C ALA A 82 -19.00 -12.04 11.84
N MET A 83 -18.47 -10.81 11.89
CA MET A 83 -18.81 -9.71 10.97
C MET A 83 -18.19 -9.87 9.57
N GLY A 84 -17.39 -10.92 9.33
CA GLY A 84 -16.81 -11.20 8.02
C GLY A 84 -15.36 -10.76 7.81
N VAL A 85 -14.69 -10.22 8.83
CA VAL A 85 -13.25 -9.96 8.73
C VAL A 85 -12.52 -11.30 8.58
N ARG A 86 -11.65 -11.38 7.55
CA ARG A 86 -10.89 -12.58 7.20
C ARG A 86 -9.41 -12.35 7.41
N ALA A 87 -8.74 -13.32 8.05
CA ALA A 87 -7.29 -13.33 8.15
C ALA A 87 -6.66 -13.42 6.75
N GLY A 88 -5.53 -12.73 6.58
CA GLY A 88 -4.79 -12.78 5.31
C GLY A 88 -5.35 -11.90 4.20
N PHE A 89 -6.38 -11.09 4.46
CA PHE A 89 -6.85 -10.13 3.47
C PHE A 89 -5.81 -9.01 3.29
N PRO A 90 -5.55 -8.54 2.05
CA PRO A 90 -4.51 -7.55 1.75
C PRO A 90 -4.70 -6.21 2.47
N ASP A 91 -3.59 -5.50 2.71
CA ASP A 91 -3.59 -4.23 3.45
C ASP A 91 -4.31 -3.10 2.72
N LEU A 92 -4.11 -3.01 1.40
CA LEU A 92 -4.71 -1.96 0.56
C LEU A 92 -5.40 -2.58 -0.66
N VAL A 93 -6.49 -1.94 -1.09
CA VAL A 93 -7.17 -2.24 -2.34
C VAL A 93 -7.43 -0.97 -3.14
N LEU A 94 -7.08 -0.97 -4.42
CA LEU A 94 -7.43 0.07 -5.38
C LEU A 94 -8.63 -0.40 -6.22
N HIS A 95 -9.77 0.25 -6.01
CA HIS A 95 -11.04 -0.03 -6.68
C HIS A 95 -11.14 0.64 -8.06
N ILE A 96 -10.13 0.45 -8.90
CA ILE A 96 -10.08 0.93 -10.28
C ILE A 96 -9.81 -0.26 -11.18
N ALA A 97 -10.71 -0.52 -12.13
CA ALA A 97 -10.47 -1.54 -13.16
C ALA A 97 -9.47 -0.99 -14.19
N SER A 98 -8.41 -1.73 -14.49
CA SER A 98 -7.40 -1.36 -15.50
C SER A 98 -6.69 -2.57 -16.07
N GLY A 99 -6.26 -2.49 -17.33
CA GLY A 99 -5.49 -3.54 -17.99
C GLY A 99 -6.19 -4.90 -18.02
N GLY A 100 -7.50 -4.93 -17.98
CA GLY A 100 -8.31 -6.15 -17.92
C GLY A 100 -8.54 -6.71 -16.52
N TYR A 101 -7.98 -6.10 -15.47
CA TYR A 101 -8.21 -6.50 -14.07
C TYR A 101 -9.36 -5.72 -13.44
N ASN A 102 -10.09 -6.36 -12.52
CA ASN A 102 -11.22 -5.77 -11.79
C ASN A 102 -10.79 -4.78 -10.68
N GLY A 103 -9.54 -4.81 -10.25
CA GLY A 103 -8.95 -3.98 -9.21
C GLY A 103 -7.55 -4.48 -8.87
N LEU A 104 -6.84 -3.74 -8.00
CA LEU A 104 -5.50 -4.06 -7.55
C LEU A 104 -5.48 -4.23 -6.03
N PHE A 105 -5.06 -5.39 -5.56
CA PHE A 105 -4.79 -5.68 -4.15
C PHE A 105 -3.30 -5.57 -3.86
N ILE A 106 -2.96 -4.94 -2.75
CA ILE A 106 -1.59 -4.64 -2.38
C ILE A 106 -1.34 -5.11 -0.95
N GLU A 107 -0.40 -6.01 -0.80
CA GLU A 107 0.13 -6.50 0.47
C GLU A 107 1.42 -5.78 0.78
N LEU A 108 1.52 -5.18 1.96
CA LEU A 108 2.73 -4.49 2.42
C LEU A 108 3.56 -5.42 3.28
N LYS A 109 4.86 -5.44 3.06
CA LYS A 109 5.81 -6.24 3.83
C LYS A 109 7.09 -5.47 4.11
N THR A 110 7.73 -5.76 5.23
CA THR A 110 9.13 -5.39 5.43
C THR A 110 10.03 -6.13 4.43
N ASP A 111 11.29 -5.70 4.27
CA ASP A 111 12.26 -6.33 3.35
C ASP A 111 12.40 -7.84 3.57
N LYS A 112 12.36 -8.28 4.84
CA LYS A 112 12.48 -9.69 5.23
C LYS A 112 11.13 -10.37 5.47
N GLY A 113 10.03 -9.62 5.43
CA GLY A 113 8.69 -10.13 5.66
C GLY A 113 8.25 -11.11 4.57
N ARG A 114 7.53 -12.16 4.96
CA ARG A 114 6.96 -13.14 4.03
C ARG A 114 5.45 -13.17 4.19
N GLN A 115 4.76 -13.54 3.12
CA GLN A 115 3.34 -13.82 3.20
C GLN A 115 3.08 -15.03 4.09
N THR A 116 2.03 -14.96 4.90
CA THR A 116 1.49 -16.12 5.62
C THR A 116 0.72 -17.02 4.66
N GLU A 117 0.42 -18.26 5.06
CA GLU A 117 -0.40 -19.17 4.24
C GLU A 117 -1.78 -18.58 3.95
N HIS A 118 -2.43 -17.95 4.93
CA HIS A 118 -3.70 -17.27 4.71
C HIS A 118 -3.63 -16.13 3.68
N GLN A 119 -2.52 -15.39 3.62
CA GLN A 119 -2.30 -14.35 2.60
C GLN A 119 -2.13 -14.95 1.21
N LYS A 120 -1.42 -16.07 1.09
CA LYS A 120 -1.28 -16.80 -0.18
C LYS A 120 -2.61 -17.38 -0.67
N GLU A 121 -3.41 -17.93 0.24
CA GLU A 121 -4.76 -18.43 -0.06
C GLU A 121 -5.66 -17.29 -0.58
N GLN A 122 -5.67 -16.13 0.11
CA GLN A 122 -6.42 -14.95 -0.33
C GLN A 122 -5.93 -14.46 -1.69
N GLN A 123 -4.63 -14.37 -1.92
CA GLN A 123 -4.05 -14.02 -3.21
C GLN A 123 -4.60 -14.92 -4.32
N ALA A 124 -4.53 -16.25 -4.15
CA ALA A 124 -4.98 -17.21 -5.14
C ALA A 124 -6.49 -17.08 -5.46
N LEU A 125 -7.31 -16.77 -4.43
CA LEU A 125 -8.75 -16.53 -4.62
C LEU A 125 -9.01 -15.24 -5.40
N LEU A 126 -8.31 -14.15 -5.08
CA LEU A 126 -8.47 -12.86 -5.74
C LEU A 126 -8.00 -12.90 -7.20
N GLU A 127 -6.88 -13.56 -7.48
CA GLU A 127 -6.36 -13.73 -8.84
C GLU A 127 -7.33 -14.56 -9.72
N LYS A 128 -7.99 -15.59 -9.17
CA LYS A 128 -9.06 -16.34 -9.86
C LYS A 128 -10.26 -15.47 -10.23
N GLN A 129 -10.50 -14.38 -9.48
CA GLN A 129 -11.56 -13.41 -9.77
C GLN A 129 -11.08 -12.24 -10.62
N ASN A 130 -9.94 -12.43 -11.31
CA ASN A 130 -9.34 -11.44 -12.19
C ASN A 130 -8.96 -10.13 -11.51
N TYR A 131 -8.55 -10.18 -10.25
CA TYR A 131 -7.88 -9.08 -9.58
C TYR A 131 -6.36 -9.22 -9.71
N ARG A 132 -5.67 -8.10 -9.86
CA ARG A 132 -4.22 -8.09 -9.73
C ARG A 132 -3.84 -8.07 -8.25
N TYR A 133 -2.86 -8.88 -7.87
CA TYR A 133 -2.30 -8.89 -6.52
C TYR A 133 -0.80 -8.61 -6.57
N VAL A 134 -0.31 -7.74 -5.68
CA VAL A 134 1.12 -7.42 -5.59
C VAL A 134 1.57 -7.36 -4.13
N VAL A 135 2.81 -7.79 -3.89
CA VAL A 135 3.50 -7.60 -2.60
C VAL A 135 4.49 -6.46 -2.78
N VAL A 136 4.45 -5.49 -1.89
CA VAL A 136 5.23 -4.25 -1.95
C VAL A 136 6.05 -4.09 -0.67
N ARG A 137 7.33 -3.73 -0.81
CA ARG A 137 8.28 -3.62 0.30
C ARG A 137 8.84 -2.21 0.50
N SER A 138 8.62 -1.34 -0.48
CA SER A 138 9.06 0.06 -0.41
C SER A 138 8.05 0.98 -1.09
N ILE A 139 8.17 2.28 -0.79
CA ILE A 139 7.36 3.30 -1.45
C ILE A 139 7.63 3.37 -2.97
N GLU A 140 8.86 3.10 -3.39
CA GLU A 140 9.23 3.06 -4.80
C GLU A 140 8.54 1.90 -5.53
N GLU A 141 8.52 0.72 -4.92
CA GLU A 141 7.78 -0.44 -5.46
C GLU A 141 6.29 -0.12 -5.56
N PHE A 142 5.70 0.46 -4.52
CA PHE A 142 4.30 0.89 -4.54
C PHE A 142 4.01 1.82 -5.71
N ILE A 143 4.79 2.89 -5.85
CA ILE A 143 4.64 3.87 -6.92
C ILE A 143 4.73 3.19 -8.28
N ASN A 144 5.75 2.36 -8.49
CA ASN A 144 5.96 1.64 -9.75
C ASN A 144 4.79 0.70 -10.08
N GLN A 145 4.23 -0.01 -9.07
CA GLN A 145 3.08 -0.89 -9.28
C GLN A 145 1.81 -0.13 -9.62
N ILE A 146 1.55 1.00 -8.96
CA ILE A 146 0.41 1.87 -9.28
C ILE A 146 0.52 2.45 -10.70
N GLU A 147 1.67 3.04 -11.04
CA GLU A 147 1.90 3.60 -12.37
C GLU A 147 1.74 2.53 -13.46
N LEU A 148 2.36 1.36 -13.26
CA LEU A 148 2.23 0.24 -14.20
C LEU A 148 0.80 -0.28 -14.32
N TYR A 149 0.02 -0.24 -13.24
CA TYR A 149 -1.37 -0.67 -13.24
C TYR A 149 -2.29 0.31 -13.97
N LEU A 150 -2.13 1.61 -13.73
CA LEU A 150 -3.00 2.65 -14.29
C LEU A 150 -2.67 3.04 -15.74
N THR A 151 -1.48 2.66 -16.27
CA THR A 151 -1.05 2.94 -17.65
C THR A 151 -1.34 1.81 -18.64
N ARG A 152 -1.99 0.75 -18.21
CA ARG A 152 -2.33 -0.43 -19.05
C ARG A 152 -3.62 -0.30 -19.83
#